data_927fd2c78ce0186a3b17022d5cd81e34
#
_entry.id   927fd2c78ce0186a3b17022d5cd81e34
#
_cell.length_a   1.000
_cell.length_b   1.000
_cell.length_c   1.000
_cell.angle_alpha   90.00
_cell.angle_beta   90.00
_cell.angle_gamma   90.00
#
_symmetry.space_group_name_H-M   'P 1'
#
loop_
_entity.id
_entity.type
_entity.pdbx_description
1 polymer ?
#
loop_
_entity_poly.entity_id
_entity_poly.type
_entity_poly.pdbx_seq_one_letter_code
_entity_poly.pdbx_strand_id
1 'polypeptide(L)'
;MQPRTTARTSKPEISSASAELILKSEIISNVIYTCKYASPLGVITIAGDGAALTGLWFDGQRYFGSTLPAGAAEGRSPVLDEARRWLDLYFSGRKPDFTPTMRYGSTPFRRIVCGIMLSIPYGQTMTYSEIARRAAAELGRGSMSAQAVGGAVGHNPI
;
A
#
# COMPACT_ATOMS: atom_id res chain seq x y z
N MET A 1 -48.96 41.34 -11.72
CA MET A 1 -48.59 40.18 -12.54
C MET A 1 -47.11 40.34 -12.91
N GLN A 2 -46.19 39.69 -12.16
CA GLN A 2 -44.74 39.84 -12.37
C GLN A 2 -44.19 38.55 -13.03
N PRO A 3 -43.30 38.63 -14.00
CA PRO A 3 -42.73 37.46 -14.66
C PRO A 3 -41.66 36.80 -13.77
N ARG A 4 -41.74 35.49 -13.65
CA ARG A 4 -40.75 34.64 -12.99
C ARG A 4 -39.51 34.55 -13.86
N THR A 5 -38.35 35.03 -13.33
CA THR A 5 -37.03 34.83 -13.90
C THR A 5 -36.58 33.44 -13.54
N THR A 6 -36.47 32.55 -14.51
CA THR A 6 -35.83 31.23 -14.37
C THR A 6 -34.31 31.41 -14.42
N ALA A 7 -33.62 31.24 -13.31
CA ALA A 7 -32.16 31.16 -13.26
C ALA A 7 -31.72 29.84 -13.93
N ARG A 8 -31.06 29.95 -15.07
CA ARG A 8 -30.39 28.85 -15.76
C ARG A 8 -29.08 28.56 -15.08
N THR A 9 -29.02 27.47 -14.30
CA THR A 9 -27.80 26.99 -13.68
C THR A 9 -26.87 26.45 -14.77
N SER A 10 -25.86 27.21 -15.12
CA SER A 10 -24.78 26.78 -16.03
C SER A 10 -23.88 25.81 -15.29
N LYS A 11 -23.86 24.58 -15.76
CA LYS A 11 -22.92 23.54 -15.35
C LYS A 11 -21.51 24.01 -15.76
N PRO A 12 -20.48 23.96 -14.89
CA PRO A 12 -19.14 24.37 -15.29
C PRO A 12 -18.63 23.40 -16.36
N GLU A 13 -18.35 23.90 -17.54
CA GLU A 13 -17.64 23.18 -18.59
C GLU A 13 -16.17 23.05 -18.15
N ILE A 14 -15.74 21.82 -17.89
CA ILE A 14 -14.33 21.53 -17.65
C ILE A 14 -13.60 21.73 -18.97
N SER A 15 -12.63 22.65 -19.00
CA SER A 15 -11.79 22.91 -20.19
C SER A 15 -11.13 21.63 -20.67
N SER A 16 -11.06 21.43 -22.00
CA SER A 16 -10.41 20.28 -22.63
C SER A 16 -8.97 20.03 -22.08
N ALA A 17 -8.22 21.10 -21.83
CA ALA A 17 -6.90 21.02 -21.22
C ALA A 17 -6.91 20.47 -19.77
N SER A 18 -7.95 20.82 -18.99
CA SER A 18 -8.13 20.29 -17.64
C SER A 18 -8.53 18.81 -17.64
N ALA A 19 -9.36 18.41 -18.60
CA ALA A 19 -9.75 17.01 -18.79
C ALA A 19 -8.55 16.14 -19.25
N GLU A 20 -7.68 16.66 -20.15
CA GLU A 20 -6.44 15.97 -20.54
C GLU A 20 -5.43 15.86 -19.39
N LEU A 21 -5.31 16.88 -18.54
CA LEU A 21 -4.45 16.83 -17.35
C LEU A 21 -4.96 15.82 -16.32
N ILE A 22 -6.27 15.74 -16.10
CA ILE A 22 -6.90 14.76 -15.22
C ILE A 22 -6.69 13.35 -15.79
N LEU A 23 -6.93 13.16 -17.09
CA LEU A 23 -6.72 11.87 -17.76
C LEU A 23 -5.26 11.41 -17.72
N LYS A 24 -4.31 12.33 -17.94
CA LYS A 24 -2.88 12.04 -17.78
C LYS A 24 -2.50 11.72 -16.34
N SER A 25 -3.06 12.40 -15.35
CA SER A 25 -2.82 12.11 -13.94
C SER A 25 -3.41 10.75 -13.52
N GLU A 26 -4.57 10.36 -14.05
CA GLU A 26 -5.18 9.05 -13.81
C GLU A 26 -4.42 7.92 -14.52
N ILE A 27 -3.89 8.14 -15.72
CA ILE A 27 -3.06 7.17 -16.44
C ILE A 27 -1.72 6.98 -15.73
N ILE A 28 -1.10 8.04 -15.23
CA ILE A 28 0.15 7.97 -14.45
C ILE A 28 -0.08 7.25 -13.12
N SER A 29 -1.26 7.37 -12.50
CA SER A 29 -1.63 6.70 -11.25
C SER A 29 -1.85 5.19 -11.38
N ASN A 30 -1.86 4.63 -12.59
CA ASN A 30 -2.17 3.22 -12.81
C ASN A 30 -0.97 2.38 -13.28
N VAL A 31 0.20 3.01 -13.51
CA VAL A 31 1.43 2.30 -13.89
C VAL A 31 2.16 1.86 -12.62
N ILE A 32 2.35 0.55 -12.48
CA ILE A 32 3.19 0.00 -11.42
C ILE A 32 4.64 0.03 -11.87
N TYR A 33 5.46 0.72 -11.11
CA TYR A 33 6.91 0.72 -11.28
C TYR A 33 7.57 -0.22 -10.27
N THR A 34 8.65 -0.86 -10.69
CA THR A 34 9.45 -1.73 -9.84
C THR A 34 10.90 -1.29 -9.81
N CYS A 35 11.58 -1.52 -8.70
CA CYS A 35 13.03 -1.41 -8.61
C CYS A 35 13.60 -2.48 -7.68
N LYS A 36 14.89 -2.78 -7.85
CA LYS A 36 15.64 -3.69 -7.00
C LYS A 36 16.36 -2.93 -5.89
N TYR A 37 16.43 -3.56 -4.72
CA TYR A 37 17.19 -3.08 -3.56
C TYR A 37 18.07 -4.23 -3.02
N ALA A 38 19.36 -4.00 -2.97
CA ALA A 38 20.30 -4.97 -2.40
C ALA A 38 20.34 -4.80 -0.87
N SER A 39 19.78 -5.76 -0.13
CA SER A 39 19.83 -5.77 1.33
C SER A 39 20.85 -6.79 1.85
N PRO A 40 21.28 -6.71 3.13
CA PRO A 40 22.13 -7.73 3.75
C PRO A 40 21.51 -9.13 3.76
N LEU A 41 20.19 -9.25 3.62
CA LEU A 41 19.45 -10.52 3.63
C LEU A 41 19.12 -11.04 2.22
N GLY A 42 19.50 -10.32 1.17
CA GLY A 42 19.21 -10.65 -0.22
C GLY A 42 18.57 -9.51 -0.99
N VAL A 43 18.32 -9.73 -2.25
CA VAL A 43 17.71 -8.72 -3.12
C VAL A 43 16.22 -8.61 -2.84
N ILE A 44 15.74 -7.38 -2.69
CA ILE A 44 14.33 -7.04 -2.51
C ILE A 44 13.83 -6.38 -3.79
N THR A 45 12.68 -6.83 -4.29
CA THR A 45 11.92 -6.14 -5.33
C THR A 45 10.87 -5.27 -4.66
N ILE A 46 10.89 -3.97 -4.96
CA ILE A 46 9.94 -2.97 -4.47
C ILE A 46 9.03 -2.58 -5.62
N ALA A 47 7.73 -2.49 -5.38
CA ALA A 47 6.73 -2.06 -6.35
C ALA A 47 5.85 -0.95 -5.80
N GLY A 48 5.43 -0.02 -6.67
CA GLY A 48 4.54 1.08 -6.31
C GLY A 48 3.87 1.72 -7.52
N ASP A 49 2.73 2.35 -7.29
CA ASP A 49 1.92 3.02 -8.31
C ASP A 49 2.20 4.54 -8.43
N GLY A 50 3.34 4.97 -7.90
CA GLY A 50 3.71 6.39 -7.85
C GLY A 50 3.21 7.12 -6.60
N ALA A 51 2.07 6.72 -6.03
CA ALA A 51 1.48 7.31 -4.82
C ALA A 51 1.69 6.43 -3.58
N ALA A 52 1.71 5.11 -3.74
CA ALA A 52 1.83 4.16 -2.64
C ALA A 52 2.65 2.93 -3.07
N LEU A 53 3.29 2.28 -2.10
CA LEU A 53 3.85 0.95 -2.28
C LEU A 53 2.70 -0.06 -2.45
N THR A 54 2.88 -0.97 -3.39
CA THR A 54 1.95 -2.06 -3.70
C THR A 54 2.57 -3.42 -3.49
N GLY A 55 3.90 -3.46 -3.27
CA GLY A 55 4.60 -4.69 -2.97
C GLY A 55 6.06 -4.49 -2.58
N LEU A 56 6.55 -5.42 -1.76
CA LEU A 56 7.93 -5.53 -1.32
C LEU A 56 8.23 -7.00 -1.04
N TRP A 57 9.07 -7.63 -1.84
CA TRP A 57 9.35 -9.07 -1.74
C TRP A 57 10.85 -9.34 -1.82
N PHE A 58 11.33 -10.28 -1.03
CA PHE A 58 12.62 -10.89 -1.30
C PHE A 58 12.55 -11.73 -2.57
N ASP A 59 13.57 -11.62 -3.41
CA ASP A 59 13.64 -12.44 -4.61
C ASP A 59 13.65 -13.93 -4.23
N GLY A 60 12.78 -14.72 -4.87
CA GLY A 60 12.61 -16.14 -4.62
C GLY A 60 11.74 -16.52 -3.41
N GLN A 61 11.18 -15.55 -2.67
CA GLN A 61 10.24 -15.87 -1.61
C GLN A 61 8.94 -16.48 -2.14
N ARG A 62 8.25 -17.24 -1.29
CA ARG A 62 6.89 -17.71 -1.57
C ARG A 62 5.95 -16.52 -1.83
N TYR A 63 5.11 -16.61 -2.85
CA TYR A 63 4.20 -15.53 -3.29
C TYR A 63 4.90 -14.28 -3.82
N PHE A 64 6.17 -14.39 -4.26
CA PHE A 64 6.88 -13.31 -4.94
C PHE A 64 6.02 -12.70 -6.06
N GLY A 65 5.88 -11.38 -6.07
CA GLY A 65 5.16 -10.67 -7.12
C GLY A 65 3.67 -11.00 -7.25
N SER A 66 3.04 -11.65 -6.25
CA SER A 66 1.65 -12.12 -6.34
C SER A 66 0.61 -11.03 -6.61
N THR A 67 0.94 -9.77 -6.35
CA THR A 67 0.10 -8.61 -6.62
C THR A 67 0.63 -7.75 -7.78
N LEU A 68 1.71 -8.20 -8.44
CA LEU A 68 2.35 -7.46 -9.52
C LEU A 68 1.58 -7.67 -10.83
N PRO A 69 1.07 -6.63 -11.49
CA PRO A 69 0.40 -6.79 -12.78
C PRO A 69 1.41 -7.11 -13.89
N ALA A 70 0.97 -7.78 -14.95
CA ALA A 70 1.80 -8.15 -16.09
C ALA A 70 2.44 -6.95 -16.83
N GLY A 71 1.88 -5.74 -16.66
CA GLY A 71 2.39 -4.50 -17.25
C GLY A 71 3.28 -3.68 -16.32
N ALA A 72 3.77 -4.23 -15.21
CA ALA A 72 4.71 -3.53 -14.35
C ALA A 72 6.05 -3.29 -15.08
N ALA A 73 6.60 -2.10 -14.97
CA ALA A 73 7.84 -1.69 -15.63
C ALA A 73 8.93 -1.37 -14.61
N GLU A 74 10.18 -1.63 -14.96
CA GLU A 74 11.29 -1.11 -14.18
C GLU A 74 11.33 0.41 -14.30
N GLY A 75 11.48 1.09 -13.16
CA GLY A 75 11.48 2.54 -13.14
C GLY A 75 11.71 3.13 -11.76
N ARG A 76 11.54 4.45 -11.70
CA ARG A 76 11.66 5.23 -10.47
C ARG A 76 10.36 5.98 -10.21
N SER A 77 10.03 6.10 -8.94
CA SER A 77 8.96 6.98 -8.48
C SER A 77 9.29 7.48 -7.06
N PRO A 78 8.73 8.61 -6.64
CA PRO A 78 9.00 9.16 -5.31
C PRO A 78 8.79 8.13 -4.18
N VAL A 79 7.74 7.32 -4.26
CA VAL A 79 7.44 6.32 -3.22
C VAL A 79 8.45 5.16 -3.21
N LEU A 80 9.02 4.77 -4.37
CA LEU A 80 10.09 3.78 -4.44
C LEU A 80 11.39 4.32 -3.83
N ASP A 81 11.73 5.57 -4.11
CA ASP A 81 12.89 6.23 -3.53
C ASP A 81 12.72 6.41 -2.00
N GLU A 82 11.52 6.71 -1.54
CA GLU A 82 11.18 6.78 -0.11
C GLU A 82 11.32 5.40 0.56
N ALA A 83 10.83 4.34 -0.06
CA ALA A 83 10.98 2.98 0.44
C ALA A 83 12.45 2.54 0.55
N ARG A 84 13.27 2.87 -0.45
CA ARG A 84 14.71 2.60 -0.41
C ARG A 84 15.38 3.30 0.77
N ARG A 85 15.09 4.58 0.99
CA ARG A 85 15.60 5.35 2.13
C ARG A 85 15.14 4.76 3.47
N TRP A 86 13.90 4.28 3.55
CA TRP A 86 13.39 3.58 4.72
C TRP A 86 14.18 2.29 4.99
N LEU A 87 14.43 1.49 3.95
CA LEU A 87 15.23 0.26 4.05
C LEU A 87 16.69 0.54 4.43
N ASP A 88 17.31 1.61 3.92
CA ASP A 88 18.66 2.03 4.29
C ASP A 88 18.74 2.32 5.80
N LEU A 89 17.76 3.04 6.35
CA LEU A 89 17.68 3.29 7.79
C LEU A 89 17.49 1.99 8.57
N TYR A 90 16.51 1.18 8.15
CA TYR A 90 16.19 -0.09 8.81
C TYR A 90 17.40 -1.03 8.88
N PHE A 91 18.06 -1.28 7.75
CA PHE A 91 19.22 -2.18 7.69
C PHE A 91 20.51 -1.58 8.29
N SER A 92 20.56 -0.27 8.51
CA SER A 92 21.63 0.34 9.32
C SER A 92 21.41 0.24 10.84
N GLY A 93 20.32 -0.43 11.28
CA GLY A 93 19.98 -0.55 12.70
C GLY A 93 19.34 0.71 13.31
N ARG A 94 18.98 1.68 12.49
CA ARG A 94 18.30 2.91 12.93
C ARG A 94 16.80 2.78 12.77
N LYS A 95 16.06 3.27 13.76
CA LYS A 95 14.60 3.36 13.63
C LYS A 95 14.25 4.40 12.58
N PRO A 96 13.53 4.02 11.48
CA PRO A 96 12.99 5.02 10.57
C PRO A 96 11.96 5.92 11.29
N ASP A 97 11.99 7.20 11.01
CA ASP A 97 11.10 8.22 11.59
C ASP A 97 9.89 8.53 10.69
N PHE A 98 9.79 7.86 9.57
CA PHE A 98 8.68 7.93 8.63
C PHE A 98 8.27 6.53 8.17
N THR A 99 7.09 6.42 7.58
CA THR A 99 6.58 5.18 6.96
C THR A 99 6.08 5.54 5.57
N PRO A 100 6.58 4.90 4.50
CA PRO A 100 6.09 5.12 3.15
C PRO A 100 4.59 4.82 3.07
N THR A 101 3.88 5.57 2.22
CA THR A 101 2.47 5.25 1.96
C THR A 101 2.36 3.87 1.35
N MET A 102 1.49 3.02 1.89
CA MET A 102 1.32 1.63 1.48
C MET A 102 -0.13 1.34 1.09
N ARG A 103 -0.31 0.55 0.06
CA ARG A 103 -1.61 -0.01 -0.34
C ARG A 103 -1.59 -1.51 -0.13
N TYR A 104 -2.22 -1.98 0.93
CA TYR A 104 -2.22 -3.36 1.36
C TYR A 104 -3.61 -3.84 1.73
N GLY A 105 -3.79 -5.16 1.76
CA GLY A 105 -5.00 -5.78 2.27
C GLY A 105 -6.20 -5.68 1.35
N SER A 106 -6.41 -6.71 0.53
CA SER A 106 -7.56 -6.82 -0.39
C SER A 106 -8.90 -7.07 0.33
N THR A 107 -8.87 -7.60 1.56
CA THR A 107 -10.07 -7.90 2.36
C THR A 107 -10.08 -7.12 3.68
N PRO A 108 -11.26 -6.89 4.30
CA PRO A 108 -11.35 -6.24 5.61
C PRO A 108 -10.44 -6.89 6.65
N PHE A 109 -10.43 -8.22 6.72
CA PHE A 109 -9.58 -8.97 7.64
C PHE A 109 -8.09 -8.70 7.41
N ARG A 110 -7.61 -8.78 6.16
CA ARG A 110 -6.20 -8.50 5.85
C ARG A 110 -5.81 -7.06 6.18
N ARG A 111 -6.69 -6.10 5.92
CA ARG A 111 -6.44 -4.69 6.30
C ARG A 111 -6.27 -4.51 7.79
N ILE A 112 -7.12 -5.15 8.59
CA ILE A 112 -7.03 -5.12 10.05
C ILE A 112 -5.72 -5.76 10.53
N VAL A 113 -5.38 -6.96 10.02
CA VAL A 113 -4.12 -7.63 10.37
C VAL A 113 -2.91 -6.75 10.04
N CYS A 114 -2.85 -6.17 8.85
CA CYS A 114 -1.77 -5.26 8.46
C CYS A 114 -1.73 -3.99 9.34
N GLY A 115 -2.89 -3.39 9.67
CA GLY A 115 -2.97 -2.25 10.58
C GLY A 115 -2.43 -2.57 11.98
N ILE A 116 -2.76 -3.76 12.51
CA ILE A 116 -2.22 -4.24 13.79
C ILE A 116 -0.70 -4.44 13.70
N MET A 117 -0.19 -5.05 12.61
CA MET A 117 1.25 -5.24 12.42
C MET A 117 1.99 -3.90 12.37
N LEU A 118 1.45 -2.89 11.69
CA LEU A 118 2.02 -1.54 11.64
C LEU A 118 2.03 -0.84 13.00
N SER A 119 1.16 -1.23 13.93
CA SER A 119 1.14 -0.71 15.29
C SER A 119 2.20 -1.31 16.22
N ILE A 120 2.93 -2.34 15.77
CA ILE A 120 4.00 -2.96 16.57
C ILE A 120 5.18 -1.98 16.62
N PRO A 121 5.62 -1.55 17.83
CA PRO A 121 6.75 -0.64 17.93
C PRO A 121 8.04 -1.27 17.40
N TYR A 122 8.91 -0.44 16.84
CA TYR A 122 10.23 -0.88 16.37
C TYR A 122 11.00 -1.63 17.47
N GLY A 123 11.54 -2.81 17.13
CA GLY A 123 12.24 -3.69 18.08
C GLY A 123 11.33 -4.53 18.97
N GLN A 124 10.01 -4.41 18.83
CA GLN A 124 9.04 -5.26 19.54
C GLN A 124 8.49 -6.35 18.61
N THR A 125 7.92 -7.36 19.22
CA THR A 125 7.25 -8.47 18.52
C THR A 125 5.82 -8.66 19.05
N MET A 126 4.97 -9.26 18.24
CA MET A 126 3.62 -9.66 18.61
C MET A 126 3.35 -11.06 18.04
N THR A 127 2.76 -11.93 18.85
CA THR A 127 2.41 -13.28 18.41
C THR A 127 1.18 -13.26 17.50
N TYR A 128 1.04 -14.25 16.61
CA TYR A 128 -0.16 -14.40 15.79
C TYR A 128 -1.44 -14.56 16.62
N SER A 129 -1.34 -15.15 17.81
CA SER A 129 -2.47 -15.25 18.74
C SER A 129 -2.91 -13.90 19.28
N GLU A 130 -1.98 -13.01 19.58
CA GLU A 130 -2.29 -11.64 20.02
C GLU A 130 -2.91 -10.81 18.88
N ILE A 131 -2.36 -10.92 17.65
CA ILE A 131 -2.95 -10.30 16.47
C ILE A 131 -4.37 -10.83 16.25
N ALA A 132 -4.58 -12.14 16.34
CA ALA A 132 -5.89 -12.78 16.16
C ALA A 132 -6.92 -12.25 17.17
N ARG A 133 -6.54 -12.10 18.45
CA ARG A 133 -7.41 -11.54 19.49
C ARG A 133 -7.79 -10.09 19.20
N ARG A 134 -6.84 -9.24 18.79
CA ARG A 134 -7.10 -7.84 18.40
C ARG A 134 -7.99 -7.76 17.17
N ALA A 135 -7.69 -8.53 16.13
CA ALA A 135 -8.47 -8.56 14.91
C ALA A 135 -9.91 -9.06 15.14
N ALA A 136 -10.10 -10.04 16.04
CA ALA A 136 -11.43 -10.49 16.42
C ALA A 136 -12.24 -9.37 17.08
N ALA A 137 -11.62 -8.62 18.00
CA ALA A 137 -12.26 -7.49 18.66
C ALA A 137 -12.67 -6.39 17.66
N GLU A 138 -11.78 -6.01 16.73
CA GLU A 138 -12.07 -5.00 15.71
C GLU A 138 -13.17 -5.43 14.72
N LEU A 139 -13.30 -6.74 14.46
CA LEU A 139 -14.34 -7.30 13.59
C LEU A 139 -15.65 -7.59 14.32
N GLY A 140 -15.74 -7.36 15.65
CA GLY A 140 -16.90 -7.73 16.46
C GLY A 140 -17.13 -9.25 16.51
N ARG A 141 -16.06 -10.05 16.39
CA ARG A 141 -16.10 -11.53 16.45
C ARG A 141 -15.63 -12.02 17.81
N GLY A 142 -16.24 -13.12 18.29
CA GLY A 142 -15.86 -13.71 19.59
C GLY A 142 -14.43 -14.27 19.61
N SER A 143 -13.94 -14.81 18.49
CA SER A 143 -12.59 -15.35 18.38
C SER A 143 -12.10 -15.40 16.93
N MET A 144 -10.80 -15.53 16.76
CA MET A 144 -10.14 -15.74 15.47
C MET A 144 -8.90 -16.61 15.65
N SER A 145 -8.60 -17.48 14.68
CA SER A 145 -7.46 -18.40 14.79
C SER A 145 -6.14 -17.71 14.44
N ALA A 146 -5.08 -18.07 15.15
CA ALA A 146 -3.71 -17.66 14.82
C ALA A 146 -3.28 -18.16 13.43
N GLN A 147 -3.81 -19.30 12.98
CA GLN A 147 -3.57 -19.84 11.64
C GLN A 147 -4.12 -18.92 10.54
N ALA A 148 -5.31 -18.32 10.73
CA ALA A 148 -5.87 -17.35 9.80
C ALA A 148 -4.98 -16.09 9.69
N VAL A 149 -4.44 -15.63 10.83
CA VAL A 149 -3.46 -14.52 10.87
C VAL A 149 -2.19 -14.91 10.14
N GLY A 150 -1.63 -16.11 10.41
CA GLY A 150 -0.44 -16.62 9.70
C GLY A 150 -0.64 -16.66 8.18
N GLY A 151 -1.82 -17.07 7.72
CA GLY A 151 -2.20 -17.01 6.31
C GLY A 151 -2.24 -15.58 5.76
N ALA A 152 -2.81 -14.64 6.51
CA ALA A 152 -2.86 -13.24 6.11
C ALA A 152 -1.47 -12.60 6.03
N VAL A 153 -0.60 -12.88 7.01
CA VAL A 153 0.80 -12.41 7.04
C VAL A 153 1.61 -13.01 5.90
N GLY A 154 1.48 -14.32 5.65
CA GLY A 154 2.23 -15.00 4.58
C GLY A 154 1.86 -14.52 3.17
N HIS A 155 0.67 -13.96 2.98
CA HIS A 155 0.21 -13.37 1.71
C HIS A 155 0.32 -11.84 1.69
N ASN A 156 0.92 -11.24 2.70
CA ASN A 156 1.12 -9.80 2.72
C ASN A 156 2.14 -9.42 1.64
N PRO A 157 1.79 -8.51 0.70
CA PRO A 157 2.70 -8.11 -0.36
C PRO A 157 3.79 -7.11 0.10
N ILE A 158 3.67 -6.57 1.32
CA ILE A 158 4.59 -5.54 1.85
C ILE A 158 5.08 -5.95 3.23
#